data_82d78600a7245567054c313cf77f819a
#
_entry.id   82d78600a7245567054c313cf77f819a
#
_cell.length_a   1.000
_cell.length_b   1.000
_cell.length_c   1.000
_cell.angle_alpha   90.00
_cell.angle_beta   90.00
_cell.angle_gamma   90.00
#
_symmetry.space_group_name_H-M   'P 1'
#
loop_
_entity.id
_entity.type
_entity.pdbx_description
1 polymer ?
#
loop_
_entity_poly.entity_id
_entity_poly.type
_entity_poly.pdbx_seq_one_letter_code
_entity_poly.pdbx_strand_id
1 'polypeptide(L)'
;MKPAFWSKLIERLDRLDAGSVQAQFLRLASERGLLETIFHALREGILVLDAAGRIVYANRGAGRLLGFDAEAAAGQPMGRYVREIDWPGLVRLEEPERTRMASREIEISYPEHRFLELYLTPLENTADGRSGVVILLRDVTRERDRTAETVESERLNAVLLLAAGVAHEIGNPLNSLTIHLQLLDRELRRLAPADRAPLAELLGVARGEIARLDQILSQFLKAIRPSLPNFERCALPELVAETLETLAAEIRDRQVVVEVEPAEGLPTAWVDRGQVRQACFNVIRNAIQAMAGGGVLRISFAAQERLVGVVFQDTGPGIPPGQMGELFEPFRTTKANGHGMGLMIVQRILRDHGGTVMVDSLPAGTRIQLNFQRDDQRIRLLAAPAAAGAPA
;
A
#
# COMPACT_ATOMS: atom_id res chain seq x y z
N MET A 1 50.89 17.82 32.34
CA MET A 1 50.92 16.48 32.96
C MET A 1 52.31 16.24 33.56
N LYS A 2 52.37 15.84 34.86
CA LYS A 2 53.61 15.79 35.64
C LYS A 2 54.53 14.66 35.13
N PRO A 3 55.87 14.89 35.01
CA PRO A 3 56.84 13.90 34.54
C PRO A 3 56.84 12.58 35.34
N ALA A 4 56.44 12.63 36.62
CA ALA A 4 56.36 11.49 37.52
C ALA A 4 55.29 10.46 37.15
N PHE A 5 54.32 10.78 36.28
CA PHE A 5 53.30 9.83 35.80
C PHE A 5 53.88 8.88 34.74
N TRP A 6 54.68 9.43 33.83
CA TRP A 6 55.31 8.65 32.77
C TRP A 6 56.38 7.70 33.27
N SER A 7 57.17 8.14 34.27
CA SER A 7 58.18 7.29 34.91
C SER A 7 57.56 6.07 35.62
N LYS A 8 56.42 6.31 36.35
CA LYS A 8 55.68 5.20 36.99
C LYS A 8 54.96 4.29 35.98
N LEU A 9 54.56 4.82 34.84
CA LEU A 9 53.94 4.01 33.77
C LEU A 9 54.98 3.15 33.08
N ILE A 10 56.17 3.67 32.82
CA ILE A 10 57.30 2.93 32.23
C ILE A 10 57.78 1.83 33.17
N GLU A 11 57.93 2.11 34.46
CA GLU A 11 58.31 1.10 35.49
C GLU A 11 57.23 -0.01 35.66
N ARG A 12 55.97 0.28 35.37
CA ARG A 12 54.87 -0.73 35.35
C ARG A 12 54.87 -1.53 34.04
N LEU A 13 55.23 -0.93 32.94
CA LEU A 13 55.32 -1.60 31.65
C LEU A 13 56.48 -2.60 31.61
N ASP A 14 57.64 -2.29 32.25
CA ASP A 14 58.77 -3.19 32.38
C ASP A 14 58.54 -4.42 33.28
N ARG A 15 57.45 -4.39 34.10
CA ARG A 15 57.01 -5.54 34.92
C ARG A 15 55.90 -6.36 34.33
N LEU A 16 55.34 -5.95 33.19
CA LEU A 16 54.31 -6.74 32.50
C LEU A 16 54.97 -7.79 31.63
N ASP A 17 54.63 -9.04 31.89
CA ASP A 17 55.01 -10.14 31.02
C ASP A 17 54.52 -9.86 29.58
N ALA A 18 55.43 -10.00 28.62
CA ALA A 18 55.14 -9.72 27.20
C ALA A 18 53.88 -10.46 26.69
N GLY A 19 53.58 -11.63 27.26
CA GLY A 19 52.35 -12.38 26.96
C GLY A 19 51.06 -11.70 27.47
N SER A 20 51.11 -11.03 28.64
CA SER A 20 49.94 -10.35 29.21
C SER A 20 49.60 -9.06 28.43
N VAL A 21 50.63 -8.32 27.99
CA VAL A 21 50.46 -7.13 27.13
C VAL A 21 49.92 -7.53 25.77
N GLN A 22 50.43 -8.58 25.17
CA GLN A 22 49.95 -9.11 23.90
C GLN A 22 48.50 -9.61 23.99
N ALA A 23 48.15 -10.31 25.10
CA ALA A 23 46.78 -10.76 25.34
C ALA A 23 45.79 -9.58 25.51
N GLN A 24 46.18 -8.52 26.23
CA GLN A 24 45.35 -7.30 26.38
C GLN A 24 45.23 -6.56 25.06
N PHE A 25 46.30 -6.46 24.27
CA PHE A 25 46.26 -5.84 22.96
C PHE A 25 45.33 -6.59 22.00
N LEU A 26 45.41 -7.93 21.95
CA LEU A 26 44.53 -8.78 21.14
C LEU A 26 43.09 -8.66 21.59
N ARG A 27 42.82 -8.56 22.91
CA ARG A 27 41.48 -8.37 23.43
C ARG A 27 40.89 -7.00 22.98
N LEU A 28 41.67 -5.92 23.14
CA LEU A 28 41.25 -4.57 22.69
C LEU A 28 41.04 -4.51 21.19
N ALA A 29 41.92 -5.15 20.41
CA ALA A 29 41.77 -5.23 18.96
C ALA A 29 40.50 -6.02 18.56
N SER A 30 40.21 -7.13 19.27
CA SER A 30 39.02 -7.94 19.07
C SER A 30 37.75 -7.18 19.44
N GLU A 31 37.72 -6.47 20.60
CA GLU A 31 36.58 -5.65 21.02
C GLU A 31 36.32 -4.51 20.03
N ARG A 32 37.37 -3.85 19.54
CA ARG A 32 37.26 -2.81 18.51
C ARG A 32 36.71 -3.37 17.20
N GLY A 33 37.27 -4.50 16.73
CA GLY A 33 36.81 -5.15 15.50
C GLY A 33 35.35 -5.63 15.59
N LEU A 34 34.92 -6.10 16.77
CA LEU A 34 33.51 -6.45 17.00
C LEU A 34 32.60 -5.24 16.90
N LEU A 35 32.97 -4.10 17.55
CA LEU A 35 32.19 -2.87 17.47
C LEU A 35 32.10 -2.34 16.04
N GLU A 36 33.21 -2.32 15.30
CA GLU A 36 33.22 -1.92 13.88
C GLU A 36 32.32 -2.84 13.04
N THR A 37 32.35 -4.15 13.28
CA THR A 37 31.48 -5.11 12.59
C THR A 37 30.01 -4.85 12.89
N ILE A 38 29.64 -4.60 14.14
CA ILE A 38 28.28 -4.27 14.55
C ILE A 38 27.81 -2.98 13.87
N PHE A 39 28.61 -1.92 13.91
CA PHE A 39 28.25 -0.64 13.29
C PHE A 39 28.08 -0.76 11.77
N HIS A 40 28.92 -1.56 11.10
CA HIS A 40 28.79 -1.79 9.67
C HIS A 40 27.61 -2.71 9.29
N ALA A 41 27.17 -3.58 10.21
CA ALA A 41 26.03 -4.48 10.00
C ALA A 41 24.67 -3.74 10.15
N LEU A 42 24.65 -2.59 10.84
CA LEU A 42 23.43 -1.79 10.98
C LEU A 42 22.95 -1.28 9.62
N ARG A 43 21.63 -1.32 9.42
CA ARG A 43 20.99 -0.72 8.25
C ARG A 43 20.93 0.79 8.34
N GLU A 44 20.91 1.32 9.54
CA GLU A 44 20.93 2.74 9.85
C GLU A 44 22.29 3.35 9.52
N GLY A 45 22.28 4.59 9.04
CA GLY A 45 23.50 5.35 8.80
C GLY A 45 24.01 5.97 10.09
N ILE A 46 25.30 5.76 10.39
CA ILE A 46 25.99 6.42 11.50
C ILE A 46 27.09 7.30 10.94
N LEU A 47 27.03 8.58 11.31
CA LEU A 47 28.02 9.59 10.96
C LEU A 47 28.56 10.26 12.22
N VAL A 48 29.82 10.57 12.25
CA VAL A 48 30.44 11.45 13.26
C VAL A 48 31.08 12.61 12.52
N LEU A 49 30.67 13.82 12.89
CA LEU A 49 31.24 15.05 12.33
C LEU A 49 32.04 15.81 13.42
N ASP A 50 33.13 16.47 12.99
CA ASP A 50 33.85 17.41 13.82
C ASP A 50 33.14 18.76 13.90
N ALA A 51 33.71 19.70 14.70
CA ALA A 51 33.19 21.05 14.89
C ALA A 51 33.14 21.91 13.59
N ALA A 52 33.85 21.49 12.54
CA ALA A 52 33.85 22.13 11.23
C ALA A 52 32.88 21.46 10.25
N GLY A 53 32.10 20.43 10.67
CA GLY A 53 31.19 19.69 9.81
C GLY A 53 31.90 18.71 8.86
N ARG A 54 33.12 18.26 9.18
CA ARG A 54 33.85 17.27 8.41
C ARG A 54 33.56 15.89 8.95
N ILE A 55 33.53 14.90 8.09
CA ILE A 55 33.28 13.49 8.43
C ILE A 55 34.49 12.93 9.14
N VAL A 56 34.34 12.56 10.42
CA VAL A 56 35.35 11.84 11.21
C VAL A 56 35.16 10.33 11.04
N TYR A 57 33.91 9.90 10.98
CA TYR A 57 33.54 8.49 10.81
C TYR A 57 32.22 8.38 10.06
N ALA A 58 32.12 7.35 9.22
CA ALA A 58 30.87 6.94 8.58
C ALA A 58 30.82 5.41 8.51
N ASN A 59 29.67 4.80 8.81
CA ASN A 59 29.48 3.39 8.59
C ASN A 59 28.98 3.10 7.15
N ARG A 60 28.96 1.83 6.76
CA ARG A 60 28.45 1.42 5.42
C ARG A 60 26.98 1.79 5.21
N GLY A 61 26.18 1.85 6.30
CA GLY A 61 24.79 2.31 6.26
C GLY A 61 24.68 3.76 5.76
N ALA A 62 25.47 4.66 6.32
CA ALA A 62 25.51 6.07 5.89
C ALA A 62 25.93 6.21 4.43
N GLY A 63 26.96 5.49 4.02
CA GLY A 63 27.42 5.46 2.61
C GLY A 63 26.32 5.03 1.64
N ARG A 64 25.57 3.98 1.98
CA ARG A 64 24.44 3.51 1.14
C ARG A 64 23.27 4.49 1.10
N LEU A 65 22.91 5.08 2.23
CA LEU A 65 21.79 6.00 2.30
C LEU A 65 22.08 7.31 1.56
N LEU A 66 23.29 7.82 1.63
CA LEU A 66 23.67 9.11 1.10
C LEU A 66 24.51 9.05 -0.20
N GLY A 67 24.76 7.84 -0.72
CA GLY A 67 25.39 7.65 -2.02
C GLY A 67 26.88 7.97 -2.08
N PHE A 68 27.65 7.71 -0.98
CA PHE A 68 29.08 7.93 -0.96
C PHE A 68 29.86 6.72 -0.41
N ASP A 69 31.15 6.64 -0.72
CA ASP A 69 32.04 5.65 -0.12
C ASP A 69 32.43 6.12 1.30
N ALA A 70 32.05 5.32 2.31
CA ALA A 70 32.24 5.66 3.73
C ALA A 70 33.72 5.81 4.11
N GLU A 71 34.61 5.00 3.53
CA GLU A 71 36.06 5.05 3.82
C GLU A 71 36.73 6.26 3.14
N ALA A 72 36.36 6.54 1.89
CA ALA A 72 36.88 7.67 1.13
C ALA A 72 36.35 9.03 1.60
N ALA A 73 35.23 9.07 2.32
CA ALA A 73 34.60 10.30 2.79
C ALA A 73 35.25 10.86 4.05
N ALA A 74 36.10 10.12 4.75
CA ALA A 74 36.78 10.60 5.95
C ALA A 74 37.58 11.90 5.70
N GLY A 75 37.41 12.91 6.57
CA GLY A 75 38.02 14.23 6.44
C GLY A 75 37.35 15.17 5.46
N GLN A 76 36.40 14.72 4.65
CA GLN A 76 35.65 15.55 3.70
C GLN A 76 34.52 16.32 4.41
N PRO A 77 34.17 17.55 3.95
CA PRO A 77 33.03 18.27 4.48
C PRO A 77 31.72 17.57 4.09
N MET A 78 30.81 17.39 5.06
CA MET A 78 29.50 16.74 4.85
C MET A 78 28.63 17.47 3.84
N GLY A 79 28.74 18.81 3.73
CA GLY A 79 28.03 19.62 2.73
C GLY A 79 28.35 19.29 1.27
N ARG A 80 29.39 18.47 1.00
CA ARG A 80 29.68 17.94 -0.33
C ARG A 80 28.64 16.92 -0.78
N TYR A 81 28.10 16.16 0.17
CA TYR A 81 27.17 15.04 -0.07
C TYR A 81 25.72 15.44 0.13
N VAL A 82 25.44 16.22 1.17
CA VAL A 82 24.10 16.77 1.45
C VAL A 82 24.20 18.27 1.61
N ARG A 83 23.74 19.02 0.59
CA ARG A 83 23.92 20.48 0.50
C ARG A 83 22.81 21.28 1.17
N GLU A 84 21.66 20.65 1.38
CA GLU A 84 20.46 21.31 1.91
C GLU A 84 20.56 21.65 3.40
N ILE A 85 21.61 21.19 4.09
CA ILE A 85 21.81 21.36 5.54
C ILE A 85 23.06 22.17 5.81
N ASP A 86 22.93 23.18 6.68
CA ASP A 86 24.08 23.89 7.26
C ASP A 86 24.72 23.04 8.37
N TRP A 87 25.60 22.12 7.99
CA TRP A 87 26.27 21.21 8.91
C TRP A 87 27.14 21.90 9.97
N PRO A 88 27.95 22.93 9.65
CA PRO A 88 28.70 23.70 10.67
C PRO A 88 27.80 24.42 11.65
N GLY A 89 26.68 24.99 11.20
CA GLY A 89 25.67 25.61 12.06
C GLY A 89 25.04 24.61 13.00
N LEU A 90 24.72 23.47 12.50
CA LEU A 90 24.05 22.35 13.22
C LEU A 90 24.94 21.77 14.35
N VAL A 91 26.26 21.74 14.16
CA VAL A 91 27.23 21.30 15.19
C VAL A 91 27.40 22.36 16.30
N ARG A 92 27.17 23.65 16.03
CA ARG A 92 27.35 24.76 16.95
C ARG A 92 26.14 25.11 17.80
N LEU A 93 24.98 24.44 17.58
CA LEU A 93 23.75 24.69 18.35
C LEU A 93 23.96 24.48 19.86
N GLU A 94 23.43 25.40 20.69
CA GLU A 94 23.42 25.25 22.12
C GLU A 94 22.43 24.21 22.63
N GLU A 95 22.61 23.70 23.85
CA GLU A 95 21.84 22.59 24.44
C GLU A 95 20.30 22.70 24.29
N PRO A 96 19.65 23.86 24.60
CA PRO A 96 18.19 23.93 24.50
C PRO A 96 17.66 23.87 23.06
N GLU A 97 18.46 24.30 22.07
CA GLU A 97 18.11 24.21 20.65
C GLU A 97 18.38 22.81 20.10
N ARG A 98 19.43 22.12 20.57
CA ARG A 98 19.76 20.73 20.24
C ARG A 98 18.66 19.75 20.67
N THR A 99 18.08 19.95 21.87
CA THR A 99 16.99 19.11 22.38
C THR A 99 15.70 19.29 21.55
N ARG A 100 15.47 20.47 20.96
CA ARG A 100 14.34 20.70 20.03
C ARG A 100 14.59 20.19 18.62
N MET A 101 15.85 19.94 18.23
CA MET A 101 16.25 19.39 16.94
C MET A 101 16.64 17.90 17.02
N ALA A 102 16.29 17.22 18.11
CA ALA A 102 16.65 15.81 18.34
C ALA A 102 16.21 14.87 17.23
N SER A 103 15.20 15.22 16.45
CA SER A 103 14.76 14.48 15.27
C SER A 103 14.35 15.47 14.18
N ARG A 104 14.91 15.32 12.99
CA ARG A 104 14.55 16.10 11.80
C ARG A 104 14.42 15.16 10.59
N GLU A 105 13.31 15.26 9.89
CA GLU A 105 13.16 14.59 8.62
C GLU A 105 13.77 15.43 7.49
N ILE A 106 14.49 14.77 6.60
CA ILE A 106 15.00 15.33 5.35
C ILE A 106 14.58 14.46 4.19
N GLU A 107 14.33 15.12 3.07
CA GLU A 107 14.10 14.46 1.78
C GLU A 107 15.40 14.52 0.98
N ILE A 108 15.85 13.38 0.46
CA ILE A 108 16.99 13.26 -0.41
C ILE A 108 16.59 12.66 -1.75
N SER A 109 17.17 13.17 -2.84
CA SER A 109 16.88 12.69 -4.20
C SER A 109 17.99 11.82 -4.78
N TYR A 110 19.14 11.73 -4.12
CA TYR A 110 20.29 10.93 -4.58
C TYR A 110 20.84 10.08 -3.42
N PRO A 111 21.22 8.81 -3.64
CA PRO A 111 21.20 8.03 -4.89
C PRO A 111 19.81 7.59 -5.34
N GLU A 112 18.87 7.57 -4.43
CA GLU A 112 17.45 7.26 -4.61
C GLU A 112 16.62 8.26 -3.82
N HIS A 113 15.41 8.53 -4.27
CA HIS A 113 14.47 9.37 -3.52
C HIS A 113 14.09 8.68 -2.21
N ARG A 114 14.44 9.31 -1.07
CA ARG A 114 14.20 8.78 0.27
C ARG A 114 13.88 9.88 1.26
N PHE A 115 13.12 9.51 2.29
CA PHE A 115 12.92 10.31 3.49
C PHE A 115 13.78 9.73 4.61
N LEU A 116 14.70 10.54 5.13
CA LEU A 116 15.59 10.15 6.22
C LEU A 116 15.25 10.93 7.48
N GLU A 117 15.16 10.23 8.59
CA GLU A 117 15.06 10.80 9.91
C GLU A 117 16.47 10.91 10.52
N LEU A 118 16.86 12.13 10.92
CA LEU A 118 18.15 12.42 11.52
C LEU A 118 18.01 12.60 13.03
N TYR A 119 18.78 11.83 13.79
CA TYR A 119 18.96 12.03 15.21
C TYR A 119 20.37 12.55 15.47
N LEU A 120 20.46 13.67 16.20
CA LEU A 120 21.70 14.35 16.49
C LEU A 120 22.02 14.23 17.98
N THR A 121 23.22 13.72 18.28
CA THR A 121 23.71 13.60 19.65
C THR A 121 25.07 14.27 19.74
N PRO A 122 25.25 15.26 20.63
CA PRO A 122 26.54 15.90 20.80
C PRO A 122 27.57 14.88 21.32
N LEU A 123 28.78 14.97 20.77
CA LEU A 123 29.92 14.20 21.24
C LEU A 123 30.71 15.14 22.16
N GLU A 124 30.51 15.02 23.48
CA GLU A 124 31.24 15.79 24.46
C GLU A 124 32.63 15.18 24.69
N ASN A 125 33.63 16.06 24.56
CA ASN A 125 35.00 15.94 25.05
C ASN A 125 35.57 14.50 25.07
N THR A 126 35.96 14.00 23.91
CA THR A 126 36.89 12.87 23.88
C THR A 126 38.20 13.30 24.54
N ALA A 127 38.98 12.32 25.05
CA ALA A 127 40.28 12.54 25.72
C ALA A 127 41.24 13.49 24.96
N ASP A 128 40.99 13.74 23.68
CA ASP A 128 41.72 14.63 22.77
C ASP A 128 41.14 16.03 22.62
N GLY A 129 40.11 16.41 23.42
CA GLY A 129 39.52 17.77 23.39
C GLY A 129 38.71 18.11 22.14
N ARG A 130 38.30 17.10 21.33
CA ARG A 130 37.52 17.30 20.12
C ARG A 130 36.02 17.26 20.45
N SER A 131 35.32 18.37 20.17
CA SER A 131 33.86 18.45 20.17
C SER A 131 33.35 18.09 18.78
N GLY A 132 32.19 17.42 18.72
CA GLY A 132 31.58 16.99 17.46
C GLY A 132 30.13 16.61 17.65
N VAL A 133 29.52 15.98 16.62
CA VAL A 133 28.17 15.46 16.68
C VAL A 133 28.12 14.06 16.07
N VAL A 134 27.39 13.17 16.72
CA VAL A 134 27.00 11.87 16.18
C VAL A 134 25.62 12.03 15.53
N ILE A 135 25.50 11.59 14.31
CA ILE A 135 24.27 11.63 13.54
C ILE A 135 23.85 10.21 13.22
N LEU A 136 22.64 9.84 13.63
CA LEU A 136 21.99 8.61 13.22
C LEU A 136 21.00 8.93 12.10
N LEU A 137 21.08 8.18 10.99
CA LEU A 137 20.22 8.30 9.83
C LEU A 137 19.35 7.08 9.73
N ARG A 138 18.04 7.25 9.78
CA ARG A 138 17.03 6.19 9.61
C ARG A 138 16.23 6.43 8.35
N ASP A 139 16.11 5.42 7.49
CA ASP A 139 15.23 5.45 6.33
C ASP A 139 13.79 5.21 6.76
N VAL A 140 12.96 6.26 6.66
CA VAL A 140 11.53 6.23 7.02
C VAL A 140 10.62 6.26 5.78
N THR A 141 11.16 6.12 4.59
CA THR A 141 10.41 6.16 3.33
C THR A 141 9.23 5.19 3.33
N ARG A 142 9.49 3.92 3.64
CA ARG A 142 8.44 2.89 3.67
C ARG A 142 7.40 3.10 4.77
N GLU A 143 7.81 3.64 5.91
CA GLU A 143 6.90 3.94 7.04
C GLU A 143 5.97 5.09 6.66
N ARG A 144 6.50 6.11 5.99
CA ARG A 144 5.76 7.26 5.50
C ARG A 144 4.77 6.88 4.40
N ASP A 145 5.21 6.09 3.41
CA ASP A 145 4.34 5.59 2.35
C ASP A 145 3.17 4.78 2.92
N ARG A 146 3.44 3.88 3.85
CA ARG A 146 2.38 3.10 4.53
C ARG A 146 1.43 3.98 5.34
N THR A 147 1.95 5.00 6.01
CA THR A 147 1.11 5.93 6.78
C THR A 147 0.21 6.73 5.85
N ALA A 148 0.74 7.24 4.74
CA ALA A 148 -0.03 7.96 3.73
C ALA A 148 -1.13 7.06 3.11
N GLU A 149 -0.80 5.82 2.74
CA GLU A 149 -1.77 4.83 2.25
C GLU A 149 -2.86 4.52 3.31
N THR A 150 -2.48 4.42 4.59
CA THR A 150 -3.42 4.16 5.67
C THR A 150 -4.37 5.33 5.87
N VAL A 151 -3.86 6.56 5.94
CA VAL A 151 -4.68 7.78 6.10
C VAL A 151 -5.65 7.94 4.93
N GLU A 152 -5.20 7.73 3.70
CA GLU A 152 -6.07 7.80 2.53
C GLU A 152 -7.15 6.71 2.57
N SER A 153 -6.78 5.49 2.99
CA SER A 153 -7.73 4.39 3.20
C SER A 153 -8.77 4.71 4.28
N GLU A 154 -8.35 5.27 5.42
CA GLU A 154 -9.25 5.66 6.51
C GLU A 154 -10.19 6.78 6.06
N ARG A 155 -9.69 7.77 5.32
CA ARG A 155 -10.49 8.84 4.74
C ARG A 155 -11.55 8.29 3.79
N LEU A 156 -11.18 7.40 2.88
CA LEU A 156 -12.12 6.72 1.99
C LEU A 156 -13.16 5.92 2.77
N ASN A 157 -12.75 5.16 3.78
CA ASN A 157 -13.66 4.40 4.62
C ASN A 157 -14.65 5.30 5.39
N ALA A 158 -14.19 6.44 5.91
CA ALA A 158 -15.07 7.41 6.57
C ALA A 158 -16.12 8.00 5.61
N VAL A 159 -15.70 8.37 4.40
CA VAL A 159 -16.61 8.84 3.34
C VAL A 159 -17.63 7.76 2.98
N LEU A 160 -17.18 6.51 2.85
CA LEU A 160 -18.03 5.38 2.52
C LEU A 160 -19.05 5.08 3.64
N LEU A 161 -18.66 5.17 4.91
CA LEU A 161 -19.58 5.00 6.04
C LEU A 161 -20.65 6.10 6.10
N LEU A 162 -20.27 7.36 5.88
CA LEU A 162 -21.20 8.47 5.80
C LEU A 162 -22.17 8.28 4.63
N ALA A 163 -21.65 7.88 3.48
CA ALA A 163 -22.45 7.59 2.31
C ALA A 163 -23.43 6.41 2.52
N ALA A 164 -23.05 5.40 3.31
CA ALA A 164 -23.95 4.30 3.69
C ALA A 164 -25.11 4.80 4.56
N GLY A 165 -24.85 5.71 5.50
CA GLY A 165 -25.90 6.37 6.30
C GLY A 165 -26.88 7.17 5.44
N VAL A 166 -26.34 8.01 4.55
CA VAL A 166 -27.16 8.80 3.59
C VAL A 166 -27.97 7.89 2.67
N ALA A 167 -27.37 6.79 2.18
CA ALA A 167 -28.09 5.85 1.34
C ALA A 167 -29.26 5.18 2.08
N HIS A 168 -29.10 4.85 3.34
CA HIS A 168 -30.19 4.32 4.16
C HIS A 168 -31.32 5.36 4.34
N GLU A 169 -30.96 6.62 4.59
CA GLU A 169 -31.91 7.72 4.71
C GLU A 169 -32.63 8.08 3.38
N ILE A 170 -31.97 7.88 2.23
CA ILE A 170 -32.59 8.01 0.89
C ILE A 170 -33.50 6.81 0.59
N GLY A 171 -33.14 5.61 1.01
CA GLY A 171 -33.95 4.39 0.82
C GLY A 171 -35.34 4.50 1.49
N ASN A 172 -35.40 5.15 2.65
CA ASN A 172 -36.65 5.32 3.38
C ASN A 172 -37.72 6.12 2.60
N PRO A 173 -37.46 7.35 2.07
CA PRO A 173 -38.43 8.08 1.26
C PRO A 173 -38.73 7.40 -0.07
N LEU A 174 -37.75 6.69 -0.71
CA LEU A 174 -38.00 5.90 -1.92
C LEU A 174 -39.03 4.78 -1.68
N ASN A 175 -38.91 4.08 -0.56
CA ASN A 175 -39.87 3.06 -0.18
C ASN A 175 -41.26 3.66 0.07
N SER A 176 -41.34 4.80 0.76
CA SER A 176 -42.57 5.53 0.95
C SER A 176 -43.20 5.95 -0.38
N LEU A 177 -42.43 6.52 -1.31
CA LEU A 177 -42.88 6.86 -2.66
C LEU A 177 -43.39 5.64 -3.43
N THR A 178 -42.73 4.52 -3.32
CA THR A 178 -43.16 3.24 -3.94
C THR A 178 -44.54 2.84 -3.46
N ILE A 179 -44.80 2.96 -2.14
CA ILE A 179 -46.12 2.66 -1.53
C ILE A 179 -47.18 3.64 -2.06
N HIS A 180 -46.89 4.94 -2.11
CA HIS A 180 -47.83 5.93 -2.62
C HIS A 180 -48.16 5.71 -4.10
N LEU A 181 -47.19 5.35 -4.94
CA LEU A 181 -47.47 5.03 -6.34
C LEU A 181 -48.28 3.74 -6.49
N GLN A 182 -48.14 2.76 -5.59
CA GLN A 182 -48.98 1.57 -5.56
C GLN A 182 -50.43 1.92 -5.18
N LEU A 183 -50.62 2.82 -4.22
CA LEU A 183 -51.96 3.31 -3.85
C LEU A 183 -52.60 4.09 -5.00
N LEU A 184 -51.85 4.95 -5.68
CA LEU A 184 -52.31 5.67 -6.88
C LEU A 184 -52.71 4.71 -7.99
N ASP A 185 -51.93 3.65 -8.27
CA ASP A 185 -52.32 2.65 -9.26
C ASP A 185 -53.64 1.95 -8.92
N ARG A 186 -53.83 1.67 -7.62
CA ARG A 186 -55.09 1.09 -7.13
C ARG A 186 -56.29 2.02 -7.34
N GLU A 187 -56.15 3.31 -7.08
CA GLU A 187 -57.21 4.29 -7.31
C GLU A 187 -57.49 4.55 -8.80
N LEU A 188 -56.45 4.57 -9.63
CA LEU A 188 -56.57 4.69 -11.08
C LEU A 188 -57.33 3.52 -11.71
N ARG A 189 -57.33 2.34 -11.12
CA ARG A 189 -58.10 1.17 -11.59
C ARG A 189 -59.63 1.39 -11.44
N ARG A 190 -60.04 2.36 -10.66
CA ARG A 190 -61.48 2.73 -10.47
C ARG A 190 -61.99 3.71 -11.52
N LEU A 191 -61.08 4.34 -12.30
CA LEU A 191 -61.45 5.30 -13.35
C LEU A 191 -61.91 4.60 -14.64
N ALA A 192 -62.67 5.31 -15.46
CA ALA A 192 -63.03 4.85 -16.79
C ALA A 192 -61.77 4.63 -17.67
N PRO A 193 -61.82 3.66 -18.59
CA PRO A 193 -60.60 3.29 -19.38
C PRO A 193 -59.97 4.46 -20.16
N ALA A 194 -60.77 5.38 -20.66
CA ALA A 194 -60.28 6.54 -21.42
C ALA A 194 -59.48 7.53 -20.57
N ASP A 195 -59.90 7.79 -19.32
CA ASP A 195 -59.25 8.70 -18.41
C ASP A 195 -58.03 8.04 -17.70
N ARG A 196 -58.08 6.73 -17.61
CA ARG A 196 -57.04 5.92 -16.96
C ARG A 196 -55.77 5.80 -17.81
N ALA A 197 -55.86 5.63 -19.12
CA ALA A 197 -54.73 5.28 -19.97
C ALA A 197 -53.55 6.27 -19.88
N PRO A 198 -53.73 7.61 -20.04
CA PRO A 198 -52.63 8.58 -19.96
C PRO A 198 -52.01 8.66 -18.55
N LEU A 199 -52.84 8.52 -17.51
CA LEU A 199 -52.33 8.55 -16.12
C LEU A 199 -51.58 7.27 -15.74
N ALA A 200 -51.99 6.11 -16.26
CA ALA A 200 -51.30 4.84 -16.06
C ALA A 200 -49.93 4.84 -16.73
N GLU A 201 -49.76 5.47 -17.89
CA GLU A 201 -48.47 5.64 -18.57
C GLU A 201 -47.52 6.49 -17.73
N LEU A 202 -47.96 7.66 -17.25
CA LEU A 202 -47.15 8.54 -16.37
C LEU A 202 -46.76 7.82 -15.08
N LEU A 203 -47.69 7.08 -14.47
CA LEU A 203 -47.43 6.31 -13.26
C LEU A 203 -46.39 5.20 -13.54
N GLY A 204 -46.45 4.56 -14.71
CA GLY A 204 -45.49 3.57 -15.16
C GLY A 204 -44.06 4.15 -15.25
N VAL A 205 -43.93 5.33 -15.83
CA VAL A 205 -42.64 6.04 -15.91
C VAL A 205 -42.12 6.36 -14.51
N ALA A 206 -42.94 6.92 -13.62
CA ALA A 206 -42.54 7.27 -12.26
C ALA A 206 -42.09 6.04 -11.45
N ARG A 207 -42.82 4.91 -11.58
CA ARG A 207 -42.41 3.62 -10.96
C ARG A 207 -41.07 3.09 -11.51
N GLY A 208 -40.86 3.23 -12.82
CA GLY A 208 -39.62 2.85 -13.46
C GLY A 208 -38.42 3.62 -12.90
N GLU A 209 -38.56 4.93 -12.74
CA GLU A 209 -37.47 5.77 -12.19
C GLU A 209 -37.21 5.49 -10.70
N ILE A 210 -38.25 5.25 -9.89
CA ILE A 210 -38.03 4.88 -8.47
C ILE A 210 -37.36 3.52 -8.36
N ALA A 211 -37.75 2.51 -9.16
CA ALA A 211 -37.11 1.22 -9.16
C ALA A 211 -35.65 1.31 -9.60
N ARG A 212 -35.35 2.21 -10.55
CA ARG A 212 -33.97 2.51 -10.97
C ARG A 212 -33.15 3.13 -9.85
N LEU A 213 -33.68 4.10 -9.12
CA LEU A 213 -33.03 4.75 -7.98
C LEU A 213 -32.76 3.73 -6.86
N ASP A 214 -33.72 2.88 -6.54
CA ASP A 214 -33.55 1.81 -5.52
C ASP A 214 -32.47 0.82 -5.92
N GLN A 215 -32.39 0.45 -7.21
CA GLN A 215 -31.33 -0.42 -7.73
C GLN A 215 -29.94 0.24 -7.62
N ILE A 216 -29.82 1.54 -7.94
CA ILE A 216 -28.58 2.32 -7.80
C ILE A 216 -28.15 2.34 -6.33
N LEU A 217 -29.09 2.64 -5.44
CA LEU A 217 -28.85 2.71 -4.01
C LEU A 217 -28.43 1.36 -3.41
N SER A 218 -29.09 0.28 -3.81
CA SER A 218 -28.77 -1.09 -3.39
C SER A 218 -27.37 -1.52 -3.86
N GLN A 219 -26.99 -1.18 -5.09
CA GLN A 219 -25.66 -1.44 -5.61
C GLN A 219 -24.59 -0.62 -4.87
N PHE A 220 -24.89 0.64 -4.56
CA PHE A 220 -24.05 1.52 -3.78
C PHE A 220 -23.82 0.98 -2.36
N LEU A 221 -24.87 0.59 -1.65
CA LEU A 221 -24.78 -0.01 -0.32
C LEU A 221 -23.96 -1.31 -0.31
N LYS A 222 -24.12 -2.17 -1.32
CA LYS A 222 -23.30 -3.38 -1.48
C LYS A 222 -21.82 -3.06 -1.72
N ALA A 223 -21.55 -1.95 -2.43
CA ALA A 223 -20.18 -1.50 -2.69
C ALA A 223 -19.48 -0.97 -1.43
N ILE A 224 -20.24 -0.39 -0.51
CA ILE A 224 -19.72 0.33 0.65
C ILE A 224 -19.65 -0.53 1.91
N ARG A 225 -20.52 -1.52 2.08
CA ARG A 225 -20.60 -2.32 3.30
C ARG A 225 -19.26 -3.03 3.57
N PRO A 226 -18.55 -2.70 4.67
CA PRO A 226 -17.36 -3.44 5.05
C PRO A 226 -17.79 -4.83 5.50
N SER A 227 -17.49 -5.86 4.74
CA SER A 227 -17.54 -7.24 5.21
C SER A 227 -16.12 -7.71 5.42
N LEU A 228 -15.81 -8.19 6.63
CA LEU A 228 -14.55 -8.88 6.89
C LEU A 228 -14.47 -10.08 5.94
N PRO A 229 -13.37 -10.22 5.17
CA PRO A 229 -13.22 -11.33 4.23
C PRO A 229 -13.20 -12.67 4.98
N ASN A 230 -13.98 -13.63 4.51
CA ASN A 230 -13.89 -15.02 4.97
C ASN A 230 -12.93 -15.77 4.05
N PHE A 231 -11.67 -15.84 4.45
CA PHE A 231 -10.61 -16.41 3.63
C PHE A 231 -10.68 -17.93 3.55
N GLU A 232 -10.64 -18.47 2.34
CA GLU A 232 -10.56 -19.88 2.05
C GLU A 232 -9.65 -20.17 0.83
N ARG A 233 -9.33 -21.43 0.59
CA ARG A 233 -8.56 -21.85 -0.59
C ARG A 233 -9.47 -21.89 -1.81
N CYS A 234 -9.17 -21.06 -2.80
CA CYS A 234 -9.94 -20.98 -4.03
C CYS A 234 -9.06 -21.17 -5.26
N ALA A 235 -9.57 -21.89 -6.23
CA ALA A 235 -9.02 -21.94 -7.57
C ALA A 235 -9.62 -20.77 -8.40
N LEU A 236 -8.78 -19.85 -8.85
CA LEU A 236 -9.24 -18.67 -9.63
C LEU A 236 -10.01 -19.06 -10.91
N PRO A 237 -9.62 -20.12 -11.65
CA PRO A 237 -10.38 -20.56 -12.83
C PRO A 237 -11.83 -20.92 -12.54
N GLU A 238 -12.12 -21.55 -11.39
CA GLU A 238 -13.48 -21.88 -10.97
C GLU A 238 -14.33 -20.63 -10.73
N LEU A 239 -13.76 -19.63 -10.03
CA LEU A 239 -14.44 -18.37 -9.75
C LEU A 239 -14.75 -17.57 -11.01
N VAL A 240 -13.84 -17.62 -11.99
CA VAL A 240 -14.05 -17.02 -13.31
C VAL A 240 -15.17 -17.75 -14.06
N ALA A 241 -15.16 -19.07 -14.08
CA ALA A 241 -16.19 -19.89 -14.75
C ALA A 241 -17.59 -19.58 -14.18
N GLU A 242 -17.77 -19.59 -12.86
CA GLU A 242 -19.04 -19.22 -12.19
C GLU A 242 -19.50 -17.79 -12.54
N THR A 243 -18.54 -16.88 -12.67
CA THR A 243 -18.83 -15.49 -13.03
C THR A 243 -19.30 -15.40 -14.49
N LEU A 244 -18.67 -16.12 -15.40
CA LEU A 244 -19.07 -16.20 -16.81
C LEU A 244 -20.45 -16.81 -16.98
N GLU A 245 -20.79 -17.86 -16.22
CA GLU A 245 -22.14 -18.42 -16.20
C GLU A 245 -23.19 -17.37 -15.78
N THR A 246 -22.89 -16.60 -14.75
CA THR A 246 -23.77 -15.52 -14.27
C THR A 246 -24.01 -14.45 -15.34
N LEU A 247 -22.99 -14.14 -16.16
CA LEU A 247 -23.04 -13.12 -17.21
C LEU A 247 -23.41 -13.67 -18.60
N ALA A 248 -23.71 -14.98 -18.73
CA ALA A 248 -23.90 -15.63 -20.02
C ALA A 248 -24.98 -15.01 -20.91
N ALA A 249 -26.04 -14.46 -20.33
CA ALA A 249 -27.09 -13.74 -21.07
C ALA A 249 -26.54 -12.41 -21.63
N GLU A 250 -25.88 -11.59 -20.80
CA GLU A 250 -25.31 -10.30 -21.20
C GLU A 250 -24.21 -10.46 -22.27
N ILE A 251 -23.39 -11.53 -22.15
CA ILE A 251 -22.35 -11.90 -23.13
C ILE A 251 -22.99 -12.19 -24.49
N ARG A 252 -24.07 -13.00 -24.53
CA ARG A 252 -24.77 -13.32 -25.77
C ARG A 252 -25.44 -12.09 -26.39
N ASP A 253 -26.16 -11.32 -25.58
CA ASP A 253 -26.87 -10.12 -26.04
C ASP A 253 -25.94 -9.09 -26.68
N ARG A 254 -24.70 -8.99 -26.16
CA ARG A 254 -23.68 -8.07 -26.67
C ARG A 254 -22.77 -8.69 -27.74
N GLN A 255 -23.01 -9.95 -28.13
CA GLN A 255 -22.22 -10.66 -29.14
C GLN A 255 -20.71 -10.69 -28.82
N VAL A 256 -20.36 -10.84 -27.53
CA VAL A 256 -18.97 -10.93 -27.09
C VAL A 256 -18.51 -12.40 -27.15
N VAL A 257 -17.37 -12.64 -27.78
CA VAL A 257 -16.70 -13.95 -27.76
C VAL A 257 -15.77 -13.99 -26.54
N VAL A 258 -15.88 -15.04 -25.72
CA VAL A 258 -15.02 -15.24 -24.57
C VAL A 258 -14.04 -16.38 -24.85
N GLU A 259 -12.74 -16.06 -24.75
CA GLU A 259 -11.64 -17.02 -24.88
C GLU A 259 -10.96 -17.18 -23.51
N VAL A 260 -10.98 -18.40 -22.97
CA VAL A 260 -10.35 -18.72 -21.68
C VAL A 260 -9.17 -19.64 -21.93
N GLU A 261 -7.96 -19.20 -21.53
CA GLU A 261 -6.76 -20.03 -21.65
C GLU A 261 -6.75 -21.13 -20.58
N PRO A 262 -6.27 -22.34 -20.92
CA PRO A 262 -6.12 -23.42 -19.95
C PRO A 262 -5.23 -23.00 -18.77
N ALA A 263 -5.59 -23.41 -17.55
CA ALA A 263 -4.90 -23.04 -16.31
C ALA A 263 -4.39 -24.29 -15.57
N GLU A 264 -3.67 -25.18 -16.28
CA GLU A 264 -3.14 -26.41 -15.69
C GLU A 264 -2.05 -26.09 -14.67
N GLY A 265 -2.12 -26.72 -13.49
CA GLY A 265 -1.12 -26.57 -12.44
C GLY A 265 -1.09 -25.19 -11.75
N LEU A 266 -2.13 -24.36 -11.92
CA LEU A 266 -2.20 -23.05 -11.27
C LEU A 266 -2.35 -23.22 -9.74
N PRO A 267 -1.53 -22.53 -8.91
CA PRO A 267 -1.69 -22.56 -7.46
C PRO A 267 -3.03 -21.96 -7.02
N THR A 268 -3.53 -22.41 -5.85
CA THR A 268 -4.72 -21.82 -5.24
C THR A 268 -4.39 -20.47 -4.60
N ALA A 269 -5.36 -19.56 -4.59
CA ALA A 269 -5.34 -18.31 -3.87
C ALA A 269 -5.98 -18.46 -2.47
N TRP A 270 -5.51 -17.68 -1.51
CA TRP A 270 -6.14 -17.56 -0.20
C TRP A 270 -7.02 -16.33 -0.18
N VAL A 271 -8.32 -16.50 -0.40
CA VAL A 271 -9.24 -15.40 -0.70
C VAL A 271 -10.66 -15.67 -0.19
N ASP A 272 -11.45 -14.62 -0.07
CA ASP A 272 -12.90 -14.73 0.08
C ASP A 272 -13.54 -14.97 -1.30
N ARG A 273 -14.16 -16.14 -1.46
CA ARG A 273 -14.81 -16.59 -2.71
C ARG A 273 -15.83 -15.56 -3.23
N GLY A 274 -16.67 -15.04 -2.34
CA GLY A 274 -17.74 -14.11 -2.71
C GLY A 274 -17.20 -12.78 -3.20
N GLN A 275 -16.21 -12.23 -2.50
CA GLN A 275 -15.61 -10.95 -2.85
C GLN A 275 -14.79 -11.05 -4.15
N VAL A 276 -13.99 -12.11 -4.34
CA VAL A 276 -13.23 -12.28 -5.58
C VAL A 276 -14.15 -12.48 -6.78
N ARG A 277 -15.24 -13.26 -6.61
CA ARG A 277 -16.27 -13.40 -7.65
C ARG A 277 -16.88 -12.03 -8.00
N GLN A 278 -17.13 -11.17 -7.01
CA GLN A 278 -17.62 -9.80 -7.24
C GLN A 278 -16.58 -8.96 -8.00
N ALA A 279 -15.29 -9.09 -7.69
CA ALA A 279 -14.23 -8.41 -8.44
C ALA A 279 -14.20 -8.86 -9.91
N CYS A 280 -14.20 -10.16 -10.16
CA CYS A 280 -14.28 -10.72 -11.52
C CYS A 280 -15.53 -10.25 -12.26
N PHE A 281 -16.69 -10.25 -11.60
CA PHE A 281 -17.95 -9.77 -12.17
C PHE A 281 -17.85 -8.32 -12.63
N ASN A 282 -17.29 -7.44 -11.81
CA ASN A 282 -17.14 -6.02 -12.15
C ASN A 282 -16.19 -5.82 -13.34
N VAL A 283 -15.08 -6.56 -13.40
CA VAL A 283 -14.11 -6.48 -14.51
C VAL A 283 -14.72 -7.01 -15.80
N ILE A 284 -15.29 -8.22 -15.78
CA ILE A 284 -15.90 -8.85 -16.96
C ILE A 284 -17.05 -8.01 -17.49
N ARG A 285 -17.94 -7.54 -16.63
CA ARG A 285 -19.05 -6.67 -17.03
C ARG A 285 -18.59 -5.35 -17.62
N ASN A 286 -17.50 -4.76 -17.08
CA ASN A 286 -16.91 -3.55 -17.66
C ASN A 286 -16.39 -3.79 -19.06
N ALA A 287 -15.74 -4.93 -19.31
CA ALA A 287 -15.27 -5.35 -20.64
C ALA A 287 -16.44 -5.54 -21.63
N ILE A 288 -17.48 -6.29 -21.23
CA ILE A 288 -18.68 -6.49 -22.05
C ILE A 288 -19.34 -5.16 -22.42
N GLN A 289 -19.45 -4.25 -21.46
CA GLN A 289 -20.05 -2.95 -21.70
C GLN A 289 -19.20 -2.02 -22.57
N ALA A 290 -17.86 -2.18 -22.57
CA ALA A 290 -16.97 -1.44 -23.46
C ALA A 290 -17.07 -1.93 -24.92
N MET A 291 -17.49 -3.17 -25.13
CA MET A 291 -17.64 -3.81 -26.45
C MET A 291 -19.10 -3.79 -26.94
N ALA A 292 -19.72 -2.62 -27.00
CA ALA A 292 -21.16 -2.45 -27.32
C ALA A 292 -21.57 -3.03 -28.71
N GLY A 293 -20.63 -3.19 -29.64
CA GLY A 293 -20.83 -3.74 -30.99
C GLY A 293 -20.24 -5.14 -31.18
N GLY A 294 -20.02 -5.90 -30.11
CA GLY A 294 -19.32 -7.17 -30.13
C GLY A 294 -17.80 -7.03 -29.94
N GLY A 295 -17.12 -8.12 -29.73
CA GLY A 295 -15.67 -8.13 -29.51
C GLY A 295 -15.20 -9.43 -28.87
N VAL A 296 -13.93 -9.46 -28.46
CA VAL A 296 -13.31 -10.63 -27.82
C VAL A 296 -12.84 -10.25 -26.41
N LEU A 297 -13.28 -11.04 -25.43
CA LEU A 297 -12.74 -11.02 -24.07
C LEU A 297 -11.82 -12.22 -23.88
N ARG A 298 -10.53 -11.98 -23.79
CA ARG A 298 -9.53 -13.01 -23.51
C ARG A 298 -9.22 -13.05 -22.03
N ILE A 299 -9.27 -14.23 -21.42
CA ILE A 299 -8.99 -14.47 -20.01
C ILE A 299 -7.83 -15.45 -19.91
N SER A 300 -6.77 -15.03 -19.21
CA SER A 300 -5.61 -15.89 -18.96
C SER A 300 -5.22 -15.84 -17.48
N PHE A 301 -4.40 -16.81 -17.06
CA PHE A 301 -3.97 -16.93 -15.68
C PHE A 301 -2.46 -16.90 -15.60
N ALA A 302 -1.91 -16.31 -14.52
CA ALA A 302 -0.49 -16.20 -14.30
C ALA A 302 -0.15 -16.57 -12.87
N ALA A 303 0.98 -17.27 -12.67
CA ALA A 303 1.56 -17.53 -11.35
C ALA A 303 2.96 -16.93 -11.28
N GLN A 304 3.25 -16.26 -10.18
CA GLN A 304 4.57 -15.75 -9.80
C GLN A 304 5.00 -16.41 -8.48
N GLU A 305 6.21 -16.12 -7.98
CA GLU A 305 6.70 -16.74 -6.74
C GLU A 305 5.71 -16.67 -5.57
N ARG A 306 5.06 -15.53 -5.36
CA ARG A 306 4.16 -15.29 -4.21
C ARG A 306 2.72 -14.96 -4.60
N LEU A 307 2.47 -14.74 -5.87
CA LEU A 307 1.18 -14.27 -6.37
C LEU A 307 0.62 -15.25 -7.40
N VAL A 308 -0.70 -15.34 -7.44
CA VAL A 308 -1.47 -15.98 -8.48
C VAL A 308 -2.49 -14.97 -8.99
N GLY A 309 -2.64 -14.85 -10.30
CA GLY A 309 -3.46 -13.81 -10.88
C GLY A 309 -4.30 -14.27 -12.04
N VAL A 310 -5.32 -13.46 -12.35
CA VAL A 310 -6.14 -13.55 -13.55
C VAL A 310 -6.03 -12.27 -14.37
N VAL A 311 -5.89 -12.40 -15.66
CA VAL A 311 -5.77 -11.32 -16.63
C VAL A 311 -6.99 -11.32 -17.52
N PHE A 312 -7.66 -10.19 -17.63
CA PHE A 312 -8.78 -9.92 -18.50
C PHE A 312 -8.34 -8.92 -19.58
N GLN A 313 -8.46 -9.28 -20.85
CA GLN A 313 -8.12 -8.40 -21.96
C GLN A 313 -9.30 -8.31 -22.92
N ASP A 314 -9.87 -7.13 -23.07
CA ASP A 314 -10.93 -6.83 -24.02
C ASP A 314 -10.38 -6.19 -25.30
N THR A 315 -11.18 -6.20 -26.36
CA THR A 315 -10.92 -5.54 -27.63
C THR A 315 -11.76 -4.26 -27.79
N GLY A 316 -12.15 -3.64 -26.71
CA GLY A 316 -12.91 -2.40 -26.68
C GLY A 316 -12.09 -1.17 -27.12
N PRO A 317 -12.62 0.04 -26.90
CA PRO A 317 -11.97 1.29 -27.31
C PRO A 317 -10.74 1.68 -26.47
N GLY A 318 -10.44 0.94 -25.40
CA GLY A 318 -9.40 1.29 -24.42
C GLY A 318 -9.82 2.44 -23.51
N ILE A 319 -8.86 2.95 -22.73
CA ILE A 319 -9.04 4.04 -21.77
C ILE A 319 -8.20 5.23 -22.20
N PRO A 320 -8.77 6.42 -22.39
CA PRO A 320 -8.01 7.62 -22.73
C PRO A 320 -6.92 7.93 -21.68
N PRO A 321 -5.70 8.35 -22.07
CA PRO A 321 -4.61 8.62 -21.14
C PRO A 321 -4.97 9.59 -20.02
N GLY A 322 -5.79 10.61 -20.29
CA GLY A 322 -6.24 11.59 -19.29
C GLY A 322 -7.18 11.03 -18.22
N GLN A 323 -7.72 9.82 -18.41
CA GLN A 323 -8.66 9.18 -17.46
C GLN A 323 -8.00 8.08 -16.62
N MET A 324 -6.78 7.69 -16.91
CA MET A 324 -6.08 6.62 -16.20
C MET A 324 -5.92 6.93 -14.71
N GLY A 325 -5.61 8.17 -14.33
CA GLY A 325 -5.45 8.58 -12.94
C GLY A 325 -6.74 8.57 -12.11
N GLU A 326 -7.90 8.64 -12.77
CA GLU A 326 -9.22 8.78 -12.12
C GLU A 326 -10.03 7.45 -12.14
N LEU A 327 -9.45 6.36 -12.64
CA LEU A 327 -10.16 5.09 -12.85
C LEU A 327 -10.76 4.47 -11.58
N PHE A 328 -10.12 4.71 -10.46
CA PHE A 328 -10.52 4.19 -9.16
C PHE A 328 -11.30 5.20 -8.31
N GLU A 329 -11.48 6.44 -8.82
CA GLU A 329 -12.29 7.43 -8.13
C GLU A 329 -13.78 7.06 -8.14
N PRO A 330 -14.49 7.25 -7.02
CA PRO A 330 -15.92 6.96 -6.95
C PRO A 330 -16.73 7.89 -7.87
N PHE A 331 -17.78 7.34 -8.46
CA PHE A 331 -18.75 8.06 -9.33
C PHE A 331 -18.18 8.56 -10.66
N ARG A 332 -16.95 8.24 -11.02
CA ARG A 332 -16.38 8.53 -12.33
C ARG A 332 -16.78 7.46 -13.33
N THR A 333 -17.48 7.85 -14.37
CA THR A 333 -17.91 6.96 -15.46
C THR A 333 -18.08 7.72 -16.76
N THR A 334 -17.65 7.12 -17.85
CA THR A 334 -17.90 7.60 -19.22
C THR A 334 -19.15 6.99 -19.83
N LYS A 335 -19.81 6.05 -19.11
CA LYS A 335 -20.96 5.28 -19.60
C LYS A 335 -22.27 5.91 -19.15
N ALA A 336 -23.24 6.07 -20.07
CA ALA A 336 -24.53 6.68 -19.79
C ALA A 336 -25.32 5.97 -18.65
N ASN A 337 -25.14 4.65 -18.49
CA ASN A 337 -25.80 3.84 -17.46
C ASN A 337 -24.79 3.28 -16.43
N GLY A 338 -23.57 3.79 -16.39
CA GLY A 338 -22.53 3.35 -15.45
C GLY A 338 -22.61 4.16 -14.14
N HIS A 339 -22.41 3.50 -13.01
CA HIS A 339 -22.43 4.17 -11.68
C HIS A 339 -21.03 4.58 -11.19
N GLY A 340 -19.96 4.26 -11.96
CA GLY A 340 -18.58 4.65 -11.65
C GLY A 340 -18.00 4.02 -10.39
N MET A 341 -18.57 2.92 -9.89
CA MET A 341 -18.12 2.27 -8.64
C MET A 341 -17.41 0.93 -8.85
N GLY A 342 -17.50 0.34 -10.04
CA GLY A 342 -17.05 -1.04 -10.29
C GLY A 342 -15.57 -1.26 -10.03
N LEU A 343 -14.68 -0.39 -10.54
CA LEU A 343 -13.22 -0.52 -10.37
C LEU A 343 -12.76 -0.14 -8.95
N MET A 344 -13.43 0.81 -8.30
CA MET A 344 -13.20 1.12 -6.88
C MET A 344 -13.48 -0.11 -5.99
N ILE A 345 -14.56 -0.86 -6.27
CA ILE A 345 -14.87 -2.11 -5.56
C ILE A 345 -13.77 -3.14 -5.80
N VAL A 346 -13.29 -3.28 -7.03
CA VAL A 346 -12.19 -4.18 -7.39
C VAL A 346 -10.93 -3.82 -6.59
N GLN A 347 -10.52 -2.56 -6.60
CA GLN A 347 -9.34 -2.09 -5.87
C GLN A 347 -9.45 -2.37 -4.37
N ARG A 348 -10.61 -2.11 -3.77
CA ARG A 348 -10.87 -2.40 -2.37
C ARG A 348 -10.74 -3.89 -2.06
N ILE A 349 -11.40 -4.76 -2.86
CA ILE A 349 -11.33 -6.20 -2.67
C ILE A 349 -9.88 -6.68 -2.74
N LEU A 350 -9.11 -6.24 -3.74
CA LEU A 350 -7.71 -6.63 -3.88
C LEU A 350 -6.88 -6.18 -2.66
N ARG A 351 -7.07 -4.94 -2.20
CA ARG A 351 -6.38 -4.41 -1.01
C ARG A 351 -6.74 -5.23 0.24
N ASP A 352 -8.02 -5.53 0.48
CA ASP A 352 -8.47 -6.31 1.65
C ASP A 352 -7.90 -7.74 1.63
N HIS A 353 -7.49 -8.24 0.44
CA HIS A 353 -6.82 -9.52 0.23
C HIS A 353 -5.29 -9.44 0.16
N GLY A 354 -4.69 -8.26 0.40
CA GLY A 354 -3.24 -8.05 0.24
C GLY A 354 -2.75 -8.28 -1.20
N GLY A 355 -3.66 -8.13 -2.17
CA GLY A 355 -3.40 -8.28 -3.60
C GLY A 355 -3.19 -6.95 -4.29
N THR A 356 -3.03 -6.99 -5.62
CA THR A 356 -2.84 -5.79 -6.46
C THR A 356 -3.69 -5.86 -7.72
N VAL A 357 -4.17 -4.70 -8.18
CA VAL A 357 -4.82 -4.55 -9.48
C VAL A 357 -3.92 -3.72 -10.40
N MET A 358 -3.74 -4.17 -11.62
CA MET A 358 -3.00 -3.46 -12.67
C MET A 358 -3.95 -3.23 -13.85
N VAL A 359 -3.89 -2.03 -14.43
CA VAL A 359 -4.72 -1.64 -15.57
C VAL A 359 -3.82 -1.04 -16.65
N ASP A 360 -3.85 -1.62 -17.82
CA ASP A 360 -3.12 -1.14 -19.00
C ASP A 360 -4.14 -0.82 -20.11
N SER A 361 -4.04 0.38 -20.68
CA SER A 361 -4.79 0.73 -21.88
C SER A 361 -3.96 0.38 -23.11
N LEU A 362 -4.53 -0.43 -23.98
CA LEU A 362 -3.90 -0.86 -25.23
C LEU A 362 -4.49 -0.05 -26.40
N PRO A 363 -3.80 0.01 -27.57
CA PRO A 363 -4.34 0.68 -28.75
C PRO A 363 -5.69 0.14 -29.23
N ALA A 364 -6.00 -1.13 -28.88
CA ALA A 364 -7.25 -1.80 -29.18
C ALA A 364 -7.70 -2.61 -27.96
N GLY A 365 -8.15 -1.90 -26.91
CA GLY A 365 -8.73 -2.55 -25.74
C GLY A 365 -8.13 -2.16 -24.41
N THR A 366 -8.55 -2.87 -23.36
CA THR A 366 -8.07 -2.71 -22.00
C THR A 366 -7.59 -4.05 -21.46
N ARG A 367 -6.51 -4.03 -20.70
CA ARG A 367 -6.00 -5.19 -19.96
C ARG A 367 -6.08 -4.88 -18.47
N ILE A 368 -6.78 -5.75 -17.72
CA ILE A 368 -6.89 -5.65 -16.26
C ILE A 368 -6.36 -6.95 -15.66
N GLN A 369 -5.41 -6.84 -14.75
CA GLN A 369 -4.82 -7.97 -14.03
C GLN A 369 -5.13 -7.87 -12.55
N LEU A 370 -5.68 -8.94 -11.98
CA LEU A 370 -5.95 -9.09 -10.55
C LEU A 370 -4.98 -10.11 -9.98
N ASN A 371 -4.15 -9.71 -9.00
CA ASN A 371 -3.17 -10.59 -8.37
C ASN A 371 -3.53 -10.81 -6.90
N PHE A 372 -3.49 -12.06 -6.45
CA PHE A 372 -3.79 -12.49 -5.08
C PHE A 372 -2.61 -13.27 -4.50
N GLN A 373 -2.53 -13.34 -3.18
CA GLN A 373 -1.51 -14.13 -2.51
C GLN A 373 -1.77 -15.64 -2.71
N ARG A 374 -0.71 -16.38 -3.00
CA ARG A 374 -0.75 -17.84 -3.08
C ARG A 374 -0.91 -18.44 -1.69
N ASP A 375 -1.73 -19.50 -1.56
CA ASP A 375 -1.93 -20.20 -0.30
C ASP A 375 -0.66 -20.97 0.14
N ASP A 376 0.09 -21.55 -0.79
CA ASP A 376 1.28 -22.38 -0.53
C ASP A 376 2.52 -21.58 -0.08
N GLN A 377 2.54 -20.27 -0.30
CA GLN A 377 3.64 -19.36 0.09
C GLN A 377 3.35 -18.54 1.36
N ARG A 378 2.27 -18.85 2.04
CA ARG A 378 1.86 -18.12 3.24
C ARG A 378 2.76 -18.48 4.42
N ILE A 379 3.41 -17.49 5.06
CA ILE A 379 4.11 -17.67 6.32
C ILE A 379 3.05 -17.95 7.39
N ARG A 380 2.89 -19.23 7.77
CA ARG A 380 2.06 -19.61 8.91
C ARG A 380 2.84 -19.23 10.16
N LEU A 381 2.42 -18.21 10.90
CA LEU A 381 2.83 -18.04 12.28
C LEU A 381 2.32 -19.29 13.02
N LEU A 382 3.26 -20.14 13.47
CA LEU A 382 2.91 -21.26 14.34
C LEU A 382 2.18 -20.67 15.55
N ALA A 383 0.99 -21.18 15.84
CA ALA A 383 0.30 -20.85 17.09
C ALA A 383 1.30 -21.09 18.23
N ALA A 384 1.42 -20.09 19.15
CA ALA A 384 2.23 -20.28 20.33
C ALA A 384 1.82 -21.61 20.99
N PRO A 385 2.78 -22.46 21.40
CA PRO A 385 2.43 -23.71 22.06
C PRO A 385 1.55 -23.36 23.26
N ALA A 386 0.38 -24.01 23.35
CA ALA A 386 -0.52 -23.86 24.48
C ALA A 386 0.31 -24.05 25.74
N ALA A 387 0.30 -23.06 26.64
CA ALA A 387 1.00 -23.14 27.91
C ALA A 387 0.58 -24.45 28.57
N ALA A 388 1.54 -25.37 28.72
CA ALA A 388 1.33 -26.63 29.40
C ALA A 388 0.80 -26.29 30.80
N GLY A 389 -0.40 -26.78 31.11
CA GLY A 389 -1.09 -26.51 32.35
C GLY A 389 -0.18 -26.77 33.55
N ALA A 390 -0.16 -25.82 34.49
CA ALA A 390 0.41 -26.01 35.80
C ALA A 390 -0.34 -27.19 36.49
N PRO A 391 0.38 -28.15 37.06
CA PRO A 391 -0.28 -29.18 37.89
C PRO A 391 -0.84 -28.55 39.17
N ALA A 392 -2.02 -29.04 39.55
CA ALA A 392 -2.76 -28.65 40.71
C ALA A 392 -2.01 -28.99 42.04
#